data_03594d76b3e968a96ad4b529f1bff1f3
#
_entry.id   03594d76b3e968a96ad4b529f1bff1f3
#
_cell.length_a   1.000
_cell.length_b   1.000
_cell.length_c   1.000
_cell.angle_alpha   90.00
_cell.angle_beta   90.00
_cell.angle_gamma   90.00
#
_symmetry.space_group_name_H-M   'P 1'
#
loop_
_entity.id
_entity.type
_entity.pdbx_description
1 polymer ?
#
loop_
_entity_poly.entity_id
_entity_poly.type
_entity_poly.pdbx_seq_one_letter_code
_entity_poly.pdbx_strand_id
1 'polypeptide(L)'
;DANRLYYSNPGLIDQFGAANYINLTSGGGGITGLYAYYNNLVIFRENAIDVLTGTYPNFTVQTVTKQVACRAPNSIDSVPGVGVVFLAEDGVYSLSGGLDGGAVFEVKRLGNDIRKTTARMTQECVSRSVAKYSMEERAYHLYVPVDGSDRPNIGCVYHIEKQGWSLRTGFPVGCIDRTYNGAMVFGHNEGAEAGANSPAGLFVLSGARAMGGTIVEDTYTVAGPPTSIYESCWHDFGDSQVKKQVQYVTLWVQTTGTVTVNLKHYKDFEPEAVGTNEQYVYQPPDSALQPVYDTAVVGSTQWQSPRLVPLRIPVAQQSCSWFKFRVETTDDILLVAYELDFVSRGTRVVAGKLA
;
A
#
# COMPACT_ATOMS: atom_id res chain seq x y z
N ASP A 1 5.93 3.84 -35.35
CA ASP A 1 5.40 5.16 -34.97
C ASP A 1 4.84 5.09 -33.53
N ALA A 2 5.49 5.80 -32.60
CA ALA A 2 5.16 5.76 -31.18
C ALA A 2 3.73 6.29 -30.85
N ASN A 3 3.12 7.04 -31.79
CA ASN A 3 1.81 7.68 -31.63
C ASN A 3 0.68 6.96 -32.36
N ARG A 4 0.88 5.71 -32.79
CA ARG A 4 -0.15 4.93 -33.47
C ARG A 4 -0.66 3.80 -32.58
N LEU A 5 -1.96 3.72 -32.45
CA LEU A 5 -2.65 2.58 -31.88
C LEU A 5 -3.13 1.66 -32.99
N TYR A 6 -2.58 0.46 -33.08
CA TYR A 6 -3.00 -0.55 -34.05
C TYR A 6 -4.07 -1.45 -33.42
N TYR A 7 -5.03 -1.87 -34.22
CA TYR A 7 -6.07 -2.80 -33.80
C TYR A 7 -6.25 -3.94 -34.83
N SER A 8 -6.64 -5.11 -34.36
CA SER A 8 -6.86 -6.29 -35.16
C SER A 8 -8.20 -6.24 -35.94
N ASN A 9 -8.35 -7.07 -36.92
CA ASN A 9 -9.63 -7.28 -37.58
C ASN A 9 -10.64 -7.91 -36.60
N PRO A 10 -11.95 -7.57 -36.72
CA PRO A 10 -12.98 -8.18 -35.88
C PRO A 10 -12.96 -9.71 -35.94
N GLY A 11 -12.91 -10.35 -34.79
CA GLY A 11 -12.85 -11.81 -34.65
C GLY A 11 -11.50 -12.47 -34.97
N LEU A 12 -10.49 -11.70 -35.38
CA LEU A 12 -9.16 -12.20 -35.79
C LEU A 12 -8.08 -11.46 -34.99
N ILE A 13 -7.73 -11.96 -33.81
CA ILE A 13 -6.84 -11.27 -32.83
C ILE A 13 -5.39 -11.14 -33.31
N ASP A 14 -4.97 -11.93 -34.29
CA ASP A 14 -3.62 -12.00 -34.83
C ASP A 14 -3.46 -11.29 -36.20
N GLN A 15 -4.55 -10.77 -36.77
CA GLN A 15 -4.55 -10.12 -38.09
C GLN A 15 -4.75 -8.61 -37.98
N PHE A 16 -3.71 -7.86 -38.32
CA PHE A 16 -3.71 -6.40 -38.37
C PHE A 16 -3.69 -5.93 -39.82
N GLY A 17 -4.77 -5.31 -40.27
CA GLY A 17 -4.82 -4.68 -41.60
C GLY A 17 -3.88 -3.48 -41.68
N ALA A 18 -3.28 -3.22 -42.84
CA ALA A 18 -2.36 -2.11 -43.02
C ALA A 18 -2.97 -0.74 -42.70
N ALA A 19 -4.29 -0.60 -42.77
CA ALA A 19 -5.06 0.60 -42.49
C ALA A 19 -5.68 0.59 -41.08
N ASN A 20 -5.52 -0.48 -40.28
CA ASN A 20 -6.12 -0.63 -38.97
C ASN A 20 -5.30 0.06 -37.91
N TYR A 21 -5.23 1.39 -37.96
CA TYR A 21 -4.57 2.18 -36.90
C TYR A 21 -5.28 3.50 -36.67
N ILE A 22 -5.08 4.04 -35.49
CA ILE A 22 -5.55 5.36 -35.08
C ILE A 22 -4.33 6.20 -34.75
N ASN A 23 -4.21 7.36 -35.41
CA ASN A 23 -3.17 8.33 -35.10
C ASN A 23 -3.60 9.17 -33.90
N LEU A 24 -2.78 9.20 -32.86
CA LEU A 24 -2.98 10.05 -31.70
C LEU A 24 -2.29 11.40 -31.92
N THR A 25 -3.06 12.35 -32.45
CA THR A 25 -2.54 13.66 -32.91
C THR A 25 -2.48 14.74 -31.81
N SER A 26 -2.94 14.44 -30.58
CA SER A 26 -3.08 15.42 -29.50
C SER A 26 -1.77 15.95 -28.90
N GLY A 27 -0.59 15.53 -29.41
CA GLY A 27 0.71 16.04 -28.95
C GLY A 27 1.20 15.48 -27.61
N GLY A 28 0.68 14.32 -27.17
CA GLY A 28 1.00 13.72 -25.86
C GLY A 28 2.22 12.80 -25.82
N GLY A 29 3.04 12.71 -26.88
CA GLY A 29 4.17 11.79 -26.93
C GLY A 29 3.77 10.34 -27.28
N GLY A 30 4.68 9.39 -27.07
CA GLY A 30 4.46 7.96 -27.33
C GLY A 30 3.46 7.32 -26.36
N ILE A 31 2.90 6.17 -26.79
CA ILE A 31 2.05 5.35 -25.93
C ILE A 31 2.94 4.64 -24.91
N THR A 32 2.62 4.78 -23.62
CA THR A 32 3.34 4.14 -22.52
C THR A 32 2.57 2.95 -21.94
N GLY A 33 1.23 2.96 -22.00
CA GLY A 33 0.41 1.89 -21.48
C GLY A 33 -1.00 1.90 -22.03
N LEU A 34 -1.65 0.75 -21.99
CA LEU A 34 -3.04 0.55 -22.39
C LEU A 34 -3.77 -0.16 -21.25
N TYR A 35 -4.98 0.27 -20.97
CA TYR A 35 -5.81 -0.37 -19.96
C TYR A 35 -7.29 -0.37 -20.36
N ALA A 36 -7.90 -1.56 -20.35
CA ALA A 36 -9.34 -1.68 -20.61
C ALA A 36 -10.12 -1.29 -19.34
N TYR A 37 -10.98 -0.29 -19.45
CA TYR A 37 -11.81 0.19 -18.36
C TYR A 37 -13.26 0.31 -18.78
N TYR A 38 -14.10 -0.58 -18.27
CA TYR A 38 -15.45 -0.81 -18.75
C TYR A 38 -15.46 -1.04 -20.29
N ASN A 39 -16.26 -0.29 -21.03
CA ASN A 39 -16.34 -0.38 -22.49
C ASN A 39 -15.37 0.58 -23.20
N ASN A 40 -14.40 1.12 -22.50
CA ASN A 40 -13.44 2.08 -23.01
C ASN A 40 -12.02 1.54 -22.91
N LEU A 41 -11.14 2.01 -23.79
CA LEU A 41 -9.71 1.77 -23.69
C LEU A 41 -9.01 3.07 -23.24
N VAL A 42 -8.41 3.04 -22.06
CA VAL A 42 -7.57 4.14 -21.58
C VAL A 42 -6.18 4.00 -22.19
N ILE A 43 -5.70 5.05 -22.83
CA ILE A 43 -4.42 5.11 -23.52
C ILE A 43 -3.54 6.08 -22.73
N PHE A 44 -2.57 5.53 -22.03
CA PHE A 44 -1.56 6.32 -21.34
C PHE A 44 -0.43 6.67 -22.30
N ARG A 45 -0.02 7.94 -22.28
CA ARG A 45 1.05 8.46 -23.11
C ARG A 45 2.11 9.13 -22.24
N GLU A 46 3.23 9.50 -22.83
CA GLU A 46 4.33 10.20 -22.11
C GLU A 46 3.87 11.49 -21.41
N ASN A 47 2.96 12.25 -22.02
CA ASN A 47 2.51 13.55 -21.51
C ASN A 47 0.99 13.75 -21.61
N ALA A 48 0.19 12.70 -21.75
CA ALA A 48 -1.26 12.78 -21.85
C ALA A 48 -1.93 11.48 -21.46
N ILE A 49 -3.23 11.54 -21.19
CA ILE A 49 -4.12 10.39 -21.07
C ILE A 49 -5.25 10.61 -22.06
N ASP A 50 -5.41 9.68 -22.97
CA ASP A 50 -6.51 9.64 -23.92
C ASP A 50 -7.43 8.46 -23.60
N VAL A 51 -8.70 8.55 -24.00
CA VAL A 51 -9.67 7.46 -23.92
C VAL A 51 -10.24 7.19 -25.30
N LEU A 52 -10.17 5.94 -25.70
CA LEU A 52 -10.81 5.44 -26.90
C LEU A 52 -12.19 4.88 -26.53
N THR A 53 -13.20 5.37 -27.21
CA THR A 53 -14.61 4.95 -27.09
C THR A 53 -15.14 4.52 -28.45
N GLY A 54 -16.30 3.88 -28.46
CA GLY A 54 -16.98 3.44 -29.68
C GLY A 54 -16.73 1.97 -30.01
N THR A 55 -17.22 1.57 -31.19
CA THR A 55 -17.11 0.20 -31.67
C THR A 55 -16.55 0.22 -33.10
N TYR A 56 -15.92 -0.89 -33.50
CA TYR A 56 -15.41 -1.05 -34.85
C TYR A 56 -16.50 -0.78 -35.91
N PRO A 57 -16.20 -0.04 -36.97
CA PRO A 57 -14.94 0.66 -37.28
C PRO A 57 -14.91 2.11 -36.72
N ASN A 58 -15.95 2.54 -36.01
CA ASN A 58 -16.16 3.93 -35.61
C ASN A 58 -15.61 4.18 -34.19
N PHE A 59 -14.33 4.41 -34.11
CA PHE A 59 -13.67 4.76 -32.85
C PHE A 59 -13.55 6.29 -32.70
N THR A 60 -13.69 6.75 -31.47
CA THR A 60 -13.48 8.15 -31.09
C THR A 60 -12.43 8.25 -29.99
N VAL A 61 -11.44 9.12 -30.17
CA VAL A 61 -10.41 9.39 -29.18
C VAL A 61 -10.69 10.74 -28.53
N GLN A 62 -10.74 10.74 -27.20
CA GLN A 62 -10.88 11.95 -26.39
C GLN A 62 -9.67 12.08 -25.48
N THR A 63 -9.02 13.25 -25.47
CA THR A 63 -7.97 13.58 -24.49
C THR A 63 -8.61 13.99 -23.18
N VAL A 64 -8.28 13.25 -22.11
CA VAL A 64 -8.76 13.52 -20.74
C VAL A 64 -7.90 14.59 -20.08
N THR A 65 -6.59 14.44 -20.16
CA THR A 65 -5.65 15.39 -19.57
C THR A 65 -4.31 15.41 -20.32
N LYS A 66 -3.64 16.56 -20.25
CA LYS A 66 -2.24 16.75 -20.71
C LYS A 66 -1.33 17.19 -19.56
N GLN A 67 -1.82 17.14 -18.33
CA GLN A 67 -1.08 17.58 -17.15
C GLN A 67 -0.47 16.42 -16.35
N VAL A 68 -1.07 15.23 -16.50
CA VAL A 68 -0.66 14.01 -15.78
C VAL A 68 -0.49 12.89 -16.79
N ALA A 69 0.58 12.12 -16.63
CA ALA A 69 0.91 10.99 -17.47
C ALA A 69 1.36 9.81 -16.62
N CYS A 70 1.18 8.58 -17.12
CA CYS A 70 1.66 7.39 -16.45
C CYS A 70 3.13 7.15 -16.79
N ARG A 71 3.99 7.15 -15.78
CA ARG A 71 5.44 6.85 -15.91
C ARG A 71 5.75 5.37 -15.71
N ALA A 72 4.88 4.64 -15.05
CA ALA A 72 5.05 3.24 -14.74
C ALA A 72 3.87 2.41 -15.25
N PRO A 73 3.93 1.87 -16.48
CA PRO A 73 2.83 1.11 -17.07
C PRO A 73 2.39 -0.09 -16.22
N ASN A 74 3.32 -0.74 -15.54
CA ASN A 74 3.04 -1.89 -14.66
C ASN A 74 2.39 -1.48 -13.31
N SER A 75 2.15 -0.19 -13.09
CA SER A 75 1.41 0.30 -11.93
C SER A 75 -0.09 0.47 -12.18
N ILE A 76 -0.52 0.31 -13.44
CA ILE A 76 -1.92 0.55 -13.83
C ILE A 76 -2.78 -0.63 -13.40
N ASP A 77 -3.77 -0.38 -12.53
CA ASP A 77 -4.80 -1.38 -12.23
C ASP A 77 -6.13 -0.71 -11.84
N SER A 78 -7.22 -1.46 -11.98
CA SER A 78 -8.56 -1.00 -11.59
C SER A 78 -8.83 -1.33 -10.12
N VAL A 79 -9.22 -0.30 -9.38
CA VAL A 79 -9.53 -0.38 -7.95
C VAL A 79 -11.01 -0.09 -7.77
N PRO A 80 -11.81 -1.02 -7.23
CA PRO A 80 -13.24 -0.84 -7.03
C PRO A 80 -13.56 0.39 -6.19
N GLY A 81 -14.49 1.22 -6.65
CA GLY A 81 -14.88 2.46 -5.98
C GLY A 81 -13.92 3.65 -6.15
N VAL A 82 -12.74 3.44 -6.74
CA VAL A 82 -11.72 4.48 -6.95
C VAL A 82 -11.54 4.78 -8.44
N GLY A 83 -11.52 3.74 -9.28
CA GLY A 83 -11.25 3.83 -10.73
C GLY A 83 -9.93 3.18 -11.14
N VAL A 84 -9.35 3.60 -12.24
CA VAL A 84 -8.03 3.16 -12.68
C VAL A 84 -6.97 3.94 -11.95
N VAL A 85 -6.18 3.25 -11.14
CA VAL A 85 -5.08 3.85 -10.36
C VAL A 85 -3.76 3.63 -11.12
N PHE A 86 -2.90 4.64 -11.11
CA PHE A 86 -1.61 4.61 -11.80
C PHE A 86 -0.58 5.54 -11.14
N LEU A 87 0.70 5.28 -11.40
CA LEU A 87 1.80 6.10 -10.92
C LEU A 87 2.25 7.09 -12.00
N ALA A 88 2.19 8.36 -11.66
CA ALA A 88 2.77 9.46 -12.43
C ALA A 88 4.14 9.87 -11.86
N GLU A 89 4.75 10.87 -12.48
CA GLU A 89 6.07 11.38 -12.08
C GLU A 89 6.10 11.94 -10.65
N ASP A 90 5.03 12.59 -10.23
CA ASP A 90 4.93 13.30 -8.95
C ASP A 90 4.08 12.58 -7.90
N GLY A 91 3.54 11.39 -8.22
CA GLY A 91 2.74 10.60 -7.28
C GLY A 91 1.67 9.73 -7.91
N VAL A 92 0.75 9.27 -7.09
CA VAL A 92 -0.31 8.34 -7.47
C VAL A 92 -1.59 9.10 -7.79
N TYR A 93 -2.21 8.72 -8.90
CA TYR A 93 -3.46 9.30 -9.40
C TYR A 93 -4.49 8.21 -9.67
N SER A 94 -5.76 8.60 -9.67
CA SER A 94 -6.87 7.78 -10.11
C SER A 94 -7.60 8.44 -11.26
N LEU A 95 -8.02 7.64 -12.23
CA LEU A 95 -8.92 8.01 -13.31
C LEU A 95 -10.27 7.36 -13.06
N SER A 96 -11.32 8.16 -12.92
CA SER A 96 -12.69 7.68 -12.72
C SER A 96 -13.64 8.28 -13.78
N GLY A 97 -14.82 7.69 -13.95
CA GLY A 97 -15.83 8.15 -14.92
C GLY A 97 -16.13 7.13 -16.02
N GLY A 98 -16.87 7.54 -17.03
CA GLY A 98 -17.16 6.72 -18.22
C GLY A 98 -18.22 5.63 -18.04
N LEU A 99 -18.99 5.63 -16.93
CA LEU A 99 -19.97 4.59 -16.61
C LEU A 99 -21.24 4.65 -17.46
N ASP A 100 -21.69 5.83 -17.89
CA ASP A 100 -23.02 6.04 -18.50
C ASP A 100 -22.97 6.45 -19.98
N GLY A 101 -21.93 6.05 -20.73
CA GLY A 101 -21.80 6.43 -22.15
C GLY A 101 -21.58 7.96 -22.37
N GLY A 102 -21.60 8.74 -21.32
CA GLY A 102 -21.23 10.15 -21.28
C GLY A 102 -19.79 10.26 -20.79
N ALA A 103 -18.88 10.60 -21.70
CA ALA A 103 -17.44 10.51 -21.53
C ALA A 103 -16.84 11.58 -20.63
N VAL A 104 -17.35 11.77 -19.42
CA VAL A 104 -16.68 12.62 -18.45
C VAL A 104 -15.76 11.76 -17.60
N PHE A 105 -14.47 11.87 -17.89
CA PHE A 105 -13.42 11.27 -17.10
C PHE A 105 -12.77 12.32 -16.22
N GLU A 106 -12.49 11.96 -14.97
CA GLU A 106 -11.85 12.84 -14.01
C GLU A 106 -10.56 12.17 -13.50
N VAL A 107 -9.48 12.94 -13.48
CA VAL A 107 -8.20 12.53 -12.90
C VAL A 107 -8.03 13.22 -11.55
N LYS A 108 -7.88 12.43 -10.49
CA LYS A 108 -7.67 12.91 -9.11
C LYS A 108 -6.36 12.39 -8.55
N ARG A 109 -5.70 13.20 -7.75
CA ARG A 109 -4.54 12.77 -6.99
C ARG A 109 -4.98 11.95 -5.78
N LEU A 110 -4.53 10.70 -5.72
CA LEU A 110 -4.82 9.75 -4.62
C LEU A 110 -3.71 9.73 -3.57
N GLY A 111 -2.48 10.01 -3.95
CA GLY A 111 -1.27 9.84 -3.13
C GLY A 111 -0.87 11.05 -2.30
N ASN A 112 -1.80 11.86 -1.78
CA ASN A 112 -1.45 13.04 -0.98
C ASN A 112 -0.72 12.67 0.33
N ASP A 113 -1.14 11.61 1.01
CA ASP A 113 -0.60 11.17 2.28
C ASP A 113 0.83 10.61 2.16
N ILE A 114 1.14 10.01 1.01
CA ILE A 114 2.48 9.47 0.71
C ILE A 114 3.36 10.43 -0.09
N ARG A 115 3.01 11.71 -0.17
CA ARG A 115 3.75 12.71 -0.95
C ARG A 115 5.23 12.78 -0.60
N LYS A 116 5.58 12.62 0.68
CA LYS A 116 6.98 12.59 1.11
C LYS A 116 7.75 11.37 0.57
N THR A 117 7.08 10.23 0.47
CA THR A 117 7.66 9.00 -0.08
C THR A 117 7.79 9.10 -1.59
N THR A 118 6.74 9.57 -2.29
CA THR A 118 6.78 9.73 -3.75
C THR A 118 7.77 10.81 -4.19
N ALA A 119 8.03 11.84 -3.38
CA ALA A 119 9.07 12.83 -3.66
C ALA A 119 10.50 12.27 -3.61
N ARG A 120 10.71 11.12 -2.98
CA ARG A 120 12.01 10.42 -2.90
C ARG A 120 12.20 9.39 -4.01
N MET A 121 11.23 9.22 -4.92
CA MET A 121 11.33 8.26 -6.02
C MET A 121 12.55 8.57 -6.90
N THR A 122 13.25 7.51 -7.28
CA THR A 122 14.34 7.57 -8.24
C THR A 122 13.76 7.72 -9.64
N GLN A 123 13.74 8.95 -10.17
CA GLN A 123 13.02 9.32 -11.39
C GLN A 123 13.44 8.51 -12.62
N GLU A 124 14.72 8.16 -12.72
CA GLU A 124 15.25 7.33 -13.81
C GLU A 124 14.70 5.91 -13.82
N CYS A 125 14.26 5.42 -12.65
CA CYS A 125 13.81 4.05 -12.44
C CYS A 125 12.31 3.94 -12.11
N VAL A 126 11.55 5.04 -12.12
CA VAL A 126 10.09 5.04 -11.83
C VAL A 126 9.34 4.07 -12.72
N SER A 127 9.75 3.91 -13.99
CA SER A 127 9.13 2.97 -14.93
C SER A 127 9.18 1.50 -14.50
N ARG A 128 10.07 1.16 -13.55
CA ARG A 128 10.18 -0.18 -12.95
C ARG A 128 9.21 -0.42 -11.80
N SER A 129 8.47 0.60 -11.40
CA SER A 129 7.44 0.46 -10.37
C SER A 129 6.34 -0.48 -10.84
N VAL A 130 5.86 -1.30 -9.93
CA VAL A 130 4.83 -2.31 -10.20
C VAL A 130 3.71 -2.18 -9.18
N ALA A 131 2.49 -2.46 -9.60
CA ALA A 131 1.37 -2.46 -8.69
C ALA A 131 0.29 -3.44 -9.10
N LYS A 132 -0.52 -3.84 -8.11
CA LYS A 132 -1.70 -4.66 -8.31
C LYS A 132 -2.71 -4.46 -7.18
N TYR A 133 -3.99 -4.56 -7.52
CA TYR A 133 -5.06 -4.55 -6.55
C TYR A 133 -5.29 -5.96 -5.98
N SER A 134 -5.26 -6.09 -4.65
CA SER A 134 -5.64 -7.30 -3.92
C SER A 134 -7.12 -7.30 -3.58
N MET A 135 -7.85 -8.32 -4.05
CA MET A 135 -9.27 -8.50 -3.69
C MET A 135 -9.41 -8.95 -2.22
N GLU A 136 -8.48 -9.76 -1.73
CA GLU A 136 -8.49 -10.30 -0.38
C GLU A 136 -8.26 -9.21 0.66
N GLU A 137 -7.21 -8.39 0.49
CA GLU A 137 -6.90 -7.29 1.40
C GLU A 137 -7.71 -6.03 1.10
N ARG A 138 -8.45 -5.97 -0.02
CA ARG A 138 -9.16 -4.79 -0.52
C ARG A 138 -8.25 -3.56 -0.57
N ALA A 139 -7.04 -3.78 -1.07
CA ALA A 139 -5.98 -2.79 -1.08
C ALA A 139 -5.22 -2.78 -2.42
N TYR A 140 -4.77 -1.61 -2.83
CA TYR A 140 -3.90 -1.45 -3.99
C TYR A 140 -2.45 -1.38 -3.50
N HIS A 141 -1.65 -2.34 -3.96
CA HIS A 141 -0.23 -2.49 -3.61
C HIS A 141 0.64 -1.89 -4.70
N LEU A 142 1.41 -0.87 -4.36
CA LEU A 142 2.34 -0.19 -5.26
C LEU A 142 3.76 -0.31 -4.68
N TYR A 143 4.69 -0.81 -5.48
CA TYR A 143 6.10 -0.90 -5.11
C TYR A 143 6.92 0.03 -5.99
N VAL A 144 7.69 0.91 -5.35
CA VAL A 144 8.44 2.00 -6.00
C VAL A 144 9.91 2.00 -5.61
N PRO A 145 10.82 2.40 -6.53
CA PRO A 145 12.21 2.66 -6.20
C PRO A 145 12.36 4.04 -5.56
N VAL A 146 12.98 4.11 -4.39
CA VAL A 146 13.27 5.36 -3.68
C VAL A 146 14.73 5.44 -3.27
N ASP A 147 15.19 6.66 -2.93
CA ASP A 147 16.52 6.94 -2.38
C ASP A 147 17.69 6.43 -3.25
N GLY A 148 17.60 6.61 -4.56
CA GLY A 148 18.62 6.20 -5.50
C GLY A 148 18.61 4.71 -5.84
N SER A 149 17.65 3.92 -5.33
CA SER A 149 17.51 2.53 -5.72
C SER A 149 17.11 2.42 -7.20
N ASP A 150 17.69 1.46 -7.90
CA ASP A 150 17.33 1.13 -9.27
C ASP A 150 16.16 0.14 -9.37
N ARG A 151 15.72 -0.42 -8.24
CA ARG A 151 14.64 -1.41 -8.12
C ARG A 151 13.63 -1.00 -7.05
N PRO A 152 12.37 -1.45 -7.16
CA PRO A 152 11.38 -1.21 -6.12
C PRO A 152 11.86 -1.72 -4.76
N ASN A 153 11.91 -0.85 -3.76
CA ASN A 153 12.40 -1.13 -2.42
C ASN A 153 11.44 -0.67 -1.31
N ILE A 154 10.39 0.07 -1.67
CA ILE A 154 9.31 0.44 -0.75
C ILE A 154 7.97 0.08 -1.36
N GLY A 155 7.12 -0.56 -0.57
CA GLY A 155 5.71 -0.79 -0.87
C GLY A 155 4.83 0.30 -0.26
N CYS A 156 3.94 0.87 -1.07
CA CYS A 156 2.88 1.79 -0.66
C CYS A 156 1.56 1.06 -0.85
N VAL A 157 0.81 0.84 0.21
CA VAL A 157 -0.46 0.10 0.16
C VAL A 157 -1.62 1.03 0.47
N TYR A 158 -2.53 1.19 -0.48
CA TYR A 158 -3.75 1.97 -0.32
C TYR A 158 -4.90 1.09 0.12
N HIS A 159 -5.42 1.31 1.30
CA HIS A 159 -6.57 0.58 1.86
C HIS A 159 -7.86 1.29 1.50
N ILE A 160 -8.72 0.64 0.70
CA ILE A 160 -9.96 1.24 0.21
C ILE A 160 -10.90 1.62 1.34
N GLU A 161 -11.09 0.74 2.30
CA GLU A 161 -12.04 0.95 3.42
C GLU A 161 -11.65 2.12 4.32
N LYS A 162 -10.35 2.28 4.53
CA LYS A 162 -9.81 3.34 5.41
C LYS A 162 -9.44 4.61 4.64
N GLN A 163 -9.47 4.56 3.30
CA GLN A 163 -9.04 5.64 2.41
C GLN A 163 -7.66 6.20 2.79
N GLY A 164 -6.76 5.31 3.23
CA GLY A 164 -5.45 5.69 3.76
C GLY A 164 -4.34 4.81 3.22
N TRP A 165 -3.11 5.30 3.36
CA TRP A 165 -1.91 4.64 2.89
C TRP A 165 -1.11 4.06 4.04
N SER A 166 -0.54 2.87 3.84
CA SER A 166 0.50 2.30 4.68
C SER A 166 1.76 2.03 3.86
N LEU A 167 2.91 2.00 4.53
CA LEU A 167 4.19 1.70 3.89
C LEU A 167 4.65 0.30 4.31
N ARG A 168 5.22 -0.44 3.36
CA ARG A 168 5.85 -1.75 3.59
C ARG A 168 7.32 -1.68 3.17
N THR A 169 8.20 -2.20 4.00
CA THR A 169 9.63 -2.33 3.72
C THR A 169 10.04 -3.79 3.84
N GLY A 170 11.16 -4.17 3.24
CA GLY A 170 11.65 -5.54 3.31
C GLY A 170 11.00 -6.51 2.30
N PHE A 171 10.22 -6.02 1.37
CA PHE A 171 9.64 -6.80 0.28
C PHE A 171 10.29 -6.41 -1.06
N PRO A 172 11.20 -7.21 -1.58
CA PRO A 172 11.90 -6.94 -2.84
C PRO A 172 11.05 -7.38 -4.04
N VAL A 173 9.98 -6.67 -4.31
CA VAL A 173 9.01 -7.00 -5.37
C VAL A 173 9.47 -6.44 -6.71
N GLY A 174 9.81 -7.32 -7.66
CA GLY A 174 10.17 -6.97 -9.03
C GLY A 174 9.01 -7.00 -10.02
N CYS A 175 8.07 -7.89 -9.80
CA CYS A 175 6.81 -7.97 -10.53
C CYS A 175 5.71 -8.49 -9.60
N ILE A 176 4.48 -8.12 -9.88
CA ILE A 176 3.32 -8.52 -9.07
C ILE A 176 2.12 -8.76 -9.96
N ASP A 177 1.37 -9.82 -9.69
CA ASP A 177 0.12 -10.11 -10.39
C ASP A 177 -0.82 -10.93 -9.48
N ARG A 178 -1.98 -11.26 -10.00
CA ARG A 178 -2.97 -12.12 -9.36
C ARG A 178 -3.05 -13.45 -10.06
N THR A 179 -3.12 -14.51 -9.27
CA THR A 179 -3.48 -15.83 -9.80
C THR A 179 -4.97 -15.87 -10.16
N TYR A 180 -5.37 -16.89 -10.89
CA TYR A 180 -6.76 -17.07 -11.31
C TYR A 180 -7.73 -17.18 -10.11
N ASN A 181 -7.30 -17.69 -8.97
CA ASN A 181 -8.08 -17.79 -7.73
C ASN A 181 -8.05 -16.51 -6.87
N GLY A 182 -7.41 -15.44 -7.37
CA GLY A 182 -7.38 -14.13 -6.71
C GLY A 182 -6.21 -13.90 -5.76
N ALA A 183 -5.38 -14.92 -5.48
CA ALA A 183 -4.20 -14.75 -4.64
C ALA A 183 -3.17 -13.85 -5.33
N MET A 184 -2.54 -12.97 -4.56
CA MET A 184 -1.47 -12.10 -5.06
C MET A 184 -0.16 -12.88 -5.11
N VAL A 185 0.54 -12.77 -6.23
CA VAL A 185 1.86 -13.36 -6.42
C VAL A 185 2.86 -12.29 -6.82
N PHE A 186 4.09 -12.42 -6.38
CA PHE A 186 5.16 -11.52 -6.76
C PHE A 186 6.45 -12.27 -7.05
N GLY A 187 7.25 -11.73 -7.96
CA GLY A 187 8.61 -12.17 -8.21
C GLY A 187 9.61 -11.26 -7.48
N HIS A 188 10.67 -11.88 -6.98
CA HIS A 188 11.74 -11.17 -6.29
C HIS A 188 12.55 -10.31 -7.28
N ASN A 189 12.98 -9.12 -6.86
CA ASN A 189 13.75 -8.21 -7.72
C ASN A 189 15.27 -8.28 -7.55
N GLU A 190 15.76 -9.00 -6.54
CA GLU A 190 17.18 -9.26 -6.37
C GLU A 190 17.54 -10.48 -7.22
N GLY A 191 18.29 -10.26 -8.29
CA GLY A 191 18.79 -11.34 -9.13
C GLY A 191 19.83 -12.19 -8.38
N ALA A 192 20.17 -13.35 -8.93
CA ALA A 192 21.14 -14.31 -8.40
C ALA A 192 22.56 -13.78 -8.13
N GLU A 193 22.80 -12.48 -8.38
CA GLU A 193 24.10 -11.82 -8.16
C GLU A 193 24.32 -11.33 -6.71
N ALA A 194 23.28 -11.19 -5.92
CA ALA A 194 23.39 -10.84 -4.50
C ALA A 194 23.64 -12.08 -3.68
N GLY A 195 24.87 -12.57 -3.64
CA GLY A 195 25.38 -13.58 -2.73
C GLY A 195 24.43 -14.74 -2.42
N ALA A 196 24.84 -15.93 -2.60
CA ALA A 196 24.25 -17.29 -2.51
C ALA A 196 23.02 -17.60 -1.63
N ASN A 197 22.28 -16.61 -1.10
CA ASN A 197 21.16 -16.80 -0.17
C ASN A 197 19.84 -16.12 -0.56
N SER A 198 19.76 -15.51 -1.75
CA SER A 198 18.48 -14.94 -2.21
C SER A 198 17.98 -15.74 -3.41
N PRO A 199 17.09 -16.72 -3.21
CA PRO A 199 16.53 -17.47 -4.33
C PRO A 199 15.67 -16.55 -5.18
N ALA A 200 15.95 -16.51 -6.50
CA ALA A 200 14.99 -16.00 -7.46
C ALA A 200 13.78 -16.94 -7.42
N GLY A 201 12.60 -16.40 -7.08
CA GLY A 201 11.41 -17.23 -6.93
C GLY A 201 10.13 -16.44 -7.12
N LEU A 202 9.04 -17.18 -7.28
CA LEU A 202 7.68 -16.66 -7.26
C LEU A 202 7.09 -16.89 -5.87
N PHE A 203 6.61 -15.82 -5.26
CA PHE A 203 6.07 -15.83 -3.90
C PHE A 203 4.60 -15.48 -3.91
N VAL A 204 3.84 -16.03 -2.97
CA VAL A 204 2.46 -15.62 -2.73
C VAL A 204 2.45 -14.53 -1.67
N LEU A 205 1.87 -13.39 -1.98
CA LEU A 205 1.55 -12.37 -1.00
C LEU A 205 0.21 -12.77 -0.35
N SER A 206 0.27 -13.56 0.71
CA SER A 206 -0.92 -13.82 1.50
C SER A 206 -1.17 -12.63 2.42
N GLY A 207 -2.44 -12.27 2.60
CA GLY A 207 -2.84 -11.23 3.54
C GLY A 207 -2.30 -11.51 4.94
N ALA A 208 -2.30 -10.53 5.81
CA ALA A 208 -1.63 -10.42 7.11
C ALA A 208 -1.72 -11.65 8.08
N ARG A 209 -2.30 -12.74 7.68
CA ARG A 209 -2.46 -13.96 8.49
C ARG A 209 -1.54 -15.12 8.14
N ALA A 210 -0.75 -15.02 7.09
CA ALA A 210 0.17 -16.09 6.69
C ALA A 210 1.64 -15.72 6.93
N MET A 211 1.94 -15.17 8.08
CA MET A 211 3.31 -15.05 8.56
C MET A 211 3.74 -16.36 9.23
N GLY A 212 3.93 -17.38 8.48
CA GLY A 212 4.34 -18.71 8.99
C GLY A 212 4.03 -19.84 8.03
N GLY A 213 3.35 -19.56 6.94
CA GLY A 213 3.13 -20.54 5.89
C GLY A 213 4.42 -20.76 5.10
N THR A 214 5.03 -21.93 5.26
CA THR A 214 6.00 -22.43 4.31
C THR A 214 5.32 -22.48 2.95
N ILE A 215 5.67 -21.56 2.06
CA ILE A 215 5.30 -21.70 0.65
C ILE A 215 6.18 -22.85 0.16
N VAL A 216 5.53 -23.97 -0.10
CA VAL A 216 6.17 -25.15 -0.61
C VAL A 216 6.67 -24.83 -2.00
N GLU A 217 7.94 -24.71 -2.13
CA GLU A 217 8.87 -25.02 -3.19
C GLU A 217 10.16 -24.21 -3.16
N ASP A 218 10.16 -22.95 -2.61
CA ASP A 218 11.42 -22.25 -2.34
C ASP A 218 11.33 -21.53 -1.00
N THR A 219 12.09 -22.01 -0.02
CA THR A 219 12.23 -21.39 1.29
C THR A 219 12.96 -20.06 1.17
N TYR A 220 12.25 -18.99 0.88
CA TYR A 220 12.76 -17.65 1.09
C TYR A 220 12.68 -17.35 2.59
N THR A 221 13.79 -17.52 3.26
CA THR A 221 13.95 -17.03 4.63
C THR A 221 14.28 -15.55 4.51
N VAL A 222 13.25 -14.68 4.56
CA VAL A 222 13.48 -13.27 4.87
C VAL A 222 14.28 -13.23 6.15
N ALA A 223 15.33 -12.43 6.20
CA ALA A 223 16.12 -12.23 7.42
C ALA A 223 15.24 -11.54 8.47
N GLY A 224 14.39 -12.31 9.15
CA GLY A 224 13.40 -11.85 10.12
C GLY A 224 12.05 -11.43 9.52
N PRO A 225 10.99 -11.45 10.33
CA PRO A 225 9.68 -10.94 9.92
C PRO A 225 9.74 -9.45 9.59
N PRO A 226 8.95 -8.97 8.59
CA PRO A 226 8.92 -7.57 8.25
C PRO A 226 8.46 -6.74 9.44
N THR A 227 9.12 -5.60 9.69
CA THR A 227 8.72 -4.68 10.74
C THR A 227 7.53 -3.87 10.27
N SER A 228 6.41 -3.99 10.98
CA SER A 228 5.23 -3.15 10.80
C SER A 228 5.40 -1.86 11.58
N ILE A 229 5.15 -0.72 10.95
CA ILE A 229 5.30 0.60 11.54
C ILE A 229 3.97 1.33 11.43
N TYR A 230 3.47 1.80 12.57
CA TYR A 230 2.37 2.75 12.62
C TYR A 230 2.85 4.07 13.23
N GLU A 231 2.54 5.18 12.60
CA GLU A 231 2.90 6.51 13.07
C GLU A 231 1.63 7.37 13.14
N SER A 232 1.33 7.92 14.34
CA SER A 232 0.17 8.76 14.54
C SER A 232 0.35 10.15 13.91
N CYS A 233 -0.73 10.89 13.73
CA CYS A 233 -0.64 12.33 13.50
C CYS A 233 -0.14 13.06 14.77
N TRP A 234 0.15 14.35 14.63
CA TRP A 234 0.40 15.21 15.77
C TRP A 234 -0.90 15.55 16.48
N HIS A 235 -0.93 15.34 17.81
CA HIS A 235 -2.08 15.61 18.68
C HIS A 235 -1.82 16.85 19.51
N ASP A 236 -2.72 17.83 19.41
CA ASP A 236 -2.75 19.04 20.27
C ASP A 236 -3.73 18.93 21.44
N PHE A 237 -4.52 17.83 21.47
CA PHE A 237 -5.54 17.56 22.48
C PHE A 237 -6.61 18.67 22.61
N GLY A 238 -6.87 19.38 21.51
CA GLY A 238 -7.88 20.43 21.45
C GLY A 238 -7.42 21.82 21.90
N ASP A 239 -6.20 21.96 22.41
CA ASP A 239 -5.61 23.25 22.78
C ASP A 239 -4.09 23.21 22.65
N SER A 240 -3.57 23.76 21.57
CA SER A 240 -2.13 23.79 21.26
C SER A 240 -1.30 24.70 22.18
N GLN A 241 -1.94 25.59 22.93
CA GLN A 241 -1.24 26.54 23.80
C GLN A 241 -1.02 25.99 25.23
N VAL A 242 -1.81 24.99 25.62
CA VAL A 242 -1.68 24.38 26.93
C VAL A 242 -0.72 23.20 26.86
N LYS A 243 0.29 23.20 27.74
CA LYS A 243 1.19 22.05 27.88
C LYS A 243 0.50 20.89 28.58
N LYS A 244 0.66 19.70 28.05
CA LYS A 244 0.10 18.44 28.56
C LYS A 244 1.22 17.44 28.77
N GLN A 245 0.99 16.51 29.66
CA GLN A 245 1.87 15.37 29.90
C GLN A 245 1.10 14.09 29.55
N VAL A 246 1.51 13.40 28.51
CA VAL A 246 0.97 12.08 28.16
C VAL A 246 1.53 11.07 29.16
N GLN A 247 0.67 10.31 29.81
CA GLN A 247 1.04 9.30 30.79
C GLN A 247 1.06 7.90 30.20
N TYR A 248 0.09 7.61 29.34
CA TYR A 248 -0.06 6.30 28.72
C TYR A 248 -0.50 6.44 27.28
N VAL A 249 -0.01 5.54 26.45
CA VAL A 249 -0.56 5.21 25.13
C VAL A 249 -1.19 3.82 25.26
N THR A 250 -2.49 3.70 25.08
CA THR A 250 -3.19 2.43 25.08
C THR A 250 -3.48 2.06 23.63
N LEU A 251 -2.91 0.94 23.16
CA LEU A 251 -3.13 0.39 21.83
C LEU A 251 -4.16 -0.74 21.92
N TRP A 252 -5.24 -0.64 21.18
CA TRP A 252 -6.21 -1.72 21.05
C TRP A 252 -5.81 -2.59 19.87
N VAL A 253 -5.23 -3.75 20.16
CA VAL A 253 -4.73 -4.67 19.14
C VAL A 253 -5.53 -5.96 19.12
N GLN A 254 -5.74 -6.48 17.92
CA GLN A 254 -6.28 -7.80 17.73
C GLN A 254 -5.13 -8.74 17.43
N THR A 255 -4.97 -9.77 18.24
CA THR A 255 -3.88 -10.74 18.14
C THR A 255 -4.33 -12.14 18.53
N THR A 256 -3.60 -13.15 18.06
CA THR A 256 -3.75 -14.56 18.43
C THR A 256 -2.61 -15.06 19.30
N GLY A 257 -1.52 -14.30 19.47
CA GLY A 257 -0.31 -14.74 20.14
C GLY A 257 0.34 -13.67 21.03
N THR A 258 1.57 -13.98 21.42
CA THR A 258 2.47 -13.03 22.09
C THR A 258 2.76 -11.86 21.16
N VAL A 259 2.74 -10.65 21.69
CA VAL A 259 2.99 -9.41 20.94
C VAL A 259 4.09 -8.61 21.59
N THR A 260 5.08 -8.23 20.80
CA THR A 260 6.13 -7.31 21.18
C THR A 260 6.00 -6.01 20.40
N VAL A 261 5.84 -4.91 21.13
CA VAL A 261 5.67 -3.58 20.55
C VAL A 261 6.78 -2.68 21.04
N ASN A 262 7.43 -1.98 20.12
CA ASN A 262 8.35 -0.90 20.43
C ASN A 262 7.65 0.44 20.20
N LEU A 263 7.51 1.23 21.26
CA LEU A 263 6.91 2.56 21.21
C LEU A 263 7.99 3.64 21.22
N LYS A 264 7.94 4.53 20.24
CA LYS A 264 8.71 5.78 20.19
C LYS A 264 7.74 6.95 20.26
N HIS A 265 8.08 8.00 20.96
CA HIS A 265 7.23 9.19 21.02
C HIS A 265 8.03 10.47 20.72
N TYR A 266 7.30 11.47 20.22
CA TYR A 266 7.84 12.74 19.76
C TYR A 266 7.04 13.89 20.38
N LYS A 267 7.66 15.02 20.60
CA LYS A 267 7.03 16.22 21.15
C LYS A 267 7.33 17.46 20.30
N ASP A 268 6.43 18.39 20.29
CA ASP A 268 6.60 19.75 19.77
C ASP A 268 7.34 19.84 18.42
N PHE A 269 7.06 18.87 17.51
CA PHE A 269 7.65 18.75 16.18
C PHE A 269 9.16 18.45 16.15
N GLU A 270 9.74 18.01 17.28
CA GLU A 270 11.12 17.55 17.29
C GLU A 270 11.30 16.33 16.37
N PRO A 271 12.39 16.27 15.57
CA PRO A 271 12.63 15.18 14.63
C PRO A 271 13.07 13.88 15.31
N GLU A 272 13.66 13.98 16.50
CA GLU A 272 14.15 12.84 17.27
C GLU A 272 13.13 12.39 18.33
N ALA A 273 13.05 11.08 18.52
CA ALA A 273 12.19 10.52 19.56
C ALA A 273 12.68 10.96 20.96
N VAL A 274 11.74 11.31 21.82
CA VAL A 274 12.03 11.67 23.20
C VAL A 274 12.05 10.40 24.05
N GLY A 275 13.19 10.09 24.67
CA GLY A 275 13.34 8.93 25.54
C GLY A 275 13.88 7.68 24.85
N THR A 276 14.08 6.63 25.63
CA THR A 276 14.48 5.31 25.15
C THR A 276 13.30 4.60 24.52
N ASN A 277 13.56 3.75 23.51
CA ASN A 277 12.54 2.86 22.95
C ASN A 277 11.93 2.02 24.07
N GLU A 278 10.64 2.23 24.34
CA GLU A 278 9.94 1.44 25.33
C GLU A 278 9.42 0.17 24.65
N GLN A 279 10.01 -0.95 25.04
CA GLN A 279 9.55 -2.26 24.59
C GLN A 279 8.46 -2.76 25.54
N TYR A 280 7.33 -3.11 24.99
CA TYR A 280 6.23 -3.71 25.73
C TYR A 280 5.94 -5.11 25.14
N VAL A 281 5.91 -6.11 26.03
CA VAL A 281 5.61 -7.51 25.68
C VAL A 281 4.28 -7.90 26.32
N TYR A 282 3.33 -8.28 25.49
CA TYR A 282 2.09 -8.90 25.91
C TYR A 282 2.19 -10.41 25.74
N GLN A 283 1.88 -11.14 26.79
CA GLN A 283 1.74 -12.60 26.75
C GLN A 283 0.29 -12.96 27.05
N PRO A 284 -0.42 -13.63 26.16
CA PRO A 284 -1.75 -14.13 26.49
C PRO A 284 -1.66 -15.16 27.63
N PRO A 285 -2.63 -15.19 28.55
CA PRO A 285 -2.60 -16.02 29.75
C PRO A 285 -2.52 -17.54 29.48
N ASP A 286 -2.81 -18.00 28.27
CA ASP A 286 -2.84 -19.43 27.88
C ASP A 286 -2.01 -19.70 26.63
N SER A 287 -0.81 -19.11 26.53
CA SER A 287 0.07 -19.29 25.36
C SER A 287 0.48 -20.76 25.09
N ALA A 288 0.39 -21.64 26.11
CA ALA A 288 0.70 -23.06 25.96
C ALA A 288 -0.38 -23.89 25.24
N LEU A 289 -1.55 -23.32 25.01
CA LEU A 289 -2.72 -24.01 24.43
C LEU A 289 -3.09 -23.52 23.02
N GLN A 290 -2.23 -22.72 22.38
CA GLN A 290 -2.52 -22.25 21.02
C GLN A 290 -2.20 -23.34 19.99
N PRO A 291 -3.20 -23.87 19.29
CA PRO A 291 -2.95 -24.80 18.21
C PRO A 291 -2.29 -24.07 17.02
N VAL A 292 -1.14 -24.55 16.63
CA VAL A 292 -0.60 -24.22 15.32
C VAL A 292 -1.49 -24.90 14.28
N TYR A 293 -1.87 -24.18 13.23
CA TYR A 293 -2.86 -24.65 12.23
C TYR A 293 -2.56 -26.05 11.68
N ASP A 294 -1.28 -26.42 11.52
CA ASP A 294 -0.84 -27.72 11.00
C ASP A 294 -0.84 -28.87 12.02
N THR A 295 -1.02 -28.58 13.32
CA THR A 295 -1.01 -29.58 14.39
C THR A 295 -2.36 -29.71 15.09
N ALA A 296 -3.36 -28.94 14.67
CA ALA A 296 -4.70 -28.96 15.25
C ALA A 296 -5.46 -30.22 14.83
N VAL A 297 -5.87 -31.02 15.80
CA VAL A 297 -6.73 -32.20 15.57
C VAL A 297 -8.18 -31.79 15.74
N VAL A 298 -9.00 -32.07 14.73
CA VAL A 298 -10.45 -31.81 14.78
C VAL A 298 -11.09 -32.53 15.98
N GLY A 299 -11.76 -31.76 16.84
CA GLY A 299 -12.43 -32.26 18.03
C GLY A 299 -11.63 -32.20 19.33
N SER A 300 -10.32 -31.96 19.31
CA SER A 300 -9.48 -31.85 20.50
C SER A 300 -8.90 -30.46 20.74
N THR A 301 -8.99 -29.57 19.77
CA THR A 301 -8.35 -28.27 19.78
C THR A 301 -9.38 -27.16 19.79
N GLN A 302 -9.29 -26.25 20.76
CA GLN A 302 -10.13 -25.05 20.77
C GLN A 302 -9.52 -24.00 19.84
N TRP A 303 -10.26 -23.62 18.82
CA TRP A 303 -9.93 -22.52 17.92
C TRP A 303 -10.08 -21.20 18.69
N GLN A 304 -8.98 -20.49 18.87
CA GLN A 304 -9.05 -19.16 19.47
C GLN A 304 -9.32 -18.13 18.37
N SER A 305 -10.45 -17.45 18.50
CA SER A 305 -10.72 -16.25 17.73
C SER A 305 -9.70 -15.16 18.11
N PRO A 306 -9.24 -14.32 17.17
CA PRO A 306 -8.42 -13.17 17.49
C PRO A 306 -9.08 -12.34 18.57
N ARG A 307 -8.36 -12.04 19.66
CA ARG A 307 -8.90 -11.26 20.79
C ARG A 307 -8.46 -9.80 20.66
N LEU A 308 -9.37 -8.90 20.95
CA LEU A 308 -9.07 -7.49 21.10
C LEU A 308 -8.48 -7.25 22.50
N VAL A 309 -7.22 -6.81 22.53
CA VAL A 309 -6.45 -6.64 23.76
C VAL A 309 -6.00 -5.19 23.89
N PRO A 310 -6.21 -4.52 25.05
CA PRO A 310 -5.63 -3.23 25.31
C PRO A 310 -4.18 -3.37 25.82
N LEU A 311 -3.23 -2.87 25.06
CA LEU A 311 -1.82 -2.74 25.46
C LEU A 311 -1.61 -1.34 26.03
N ARG A 312 -1.57 -1.19 27.33
CA ARG A 312 -1.38 0.09 28.01
C ARG A 312 0.10 0.32 28.29
N ILE A 313 0.72 1.17 27.50
CA ILE A 313 2.16 1.46 27.52
C ILE A 313 2.38 2.77 28.27
N PRO A 314 3.13 2.78 29.38
CA PRO A 314 3.47 4.02 30.07
C PRO A 314 4.44 4.83 29.22
N VAL A 315 4.27 6.14 29.23
CA VAL A 315 5.14 7.07 28.51
C VAL A 315 5.81 8.00 29.51
N ALA A 316 7.11 7.85 29.69
CA ALA A 316 7.91 8.72 30.54
C ALA A 316 8.21 10.04 29.83
N GLN A 317 7.23 10.94 29.77
CA GLN A 317 7.36 12.14 28.94
C GLN A 317 7.36 13.43 29.74
N GLN A 318 8.16 14.38 29.24
CA GLN A 318 8.10 15.78 29.63
C GLN A 318 6.86 16.46 29.03
N SER A 319 6.42 17.54 29.66
CA SER A 319 5.26 18.28 29.19
C SER A 319 5.48 18.86 27.79
N CYS A 320 4.51 18.68 26.87
CA CYS A 320 4.52 19.11 25.49
C CYS A 320 3.21 19.82 25.10
N SER A 321 3.24 20.61 24.04
CA SER A 321 2.03 21.15 23.39
C SER A 321 1.49 20.22 22.32
N TRP A 322 2.40 19.53 21.63
CA TRP A 322 2.10 18.59 20.57
C TRP A 322 2.76 17.25 20.85
N PHE A 323 2.03 16.18 20.66
CA PHE A 323 2.47 14.81 20.88
C PHE A 323 2.22 13.94 19.65
N LYS A 324 3.18 13.07 19.35
CA LYS A 324 3.09 12.06 18.31
C LYS A 324 3.78 10.80 18.79
N PHE A 325 3.29 9.64 18.37
CA PHE A 325 3.94 8.38 18.68
C PHE A 325 4.10 7.52 17.43
N ARG A 326 5.05 6.61 17.49
CA ARG A 326 5.33 5.60 16.49
C ARG A 326 5.42 4.24 17.16
N VAL A 327 4.73 3.28 16.61
CA VAL A 327 4.69 1.88 17.04
C VAL A 327 5.41 1.05 16.01
N GLU A 328 6.34 0.22 16.44
CA GLU A 328 7.07 -0.72 15.61
C GLU A 328 6.88 -2.14 16.18
N THR A 329 6.53 -3.10 15.34
CA THR A 329 6.39 -4.51 15.71
C THR A 329 6.76 -5.41 14.56
N THR A 330 7.28 -6.59 14.88
CA THR A 330 7.50 -7.70 13.93
C THR A 330 6.42 -8.77 14.03
N ASP A 331 5.51 -8.63 15.01
CA ASP A 331 4.46 -9.60 15.26
C ASP A 331 3.20 -9.29 14.45
N ASP A 332 2.42 -10.34 14.19
CA ASP A 332 1.14 -10.23 13.47
C ASP A 332 0.07 -9.64 14.38
N ILE A 333 -0.17 -8.35 14.24
CA ILE A 333 -1.20 -7.62 14.96
C ILE A 333 -2.06 -6.77 14.03
N LEU A 334 -3.33 -6.64 14.36
CA LEU A 334 -4.19 -5.62 13.77
C LEU A 334 -4.41 -4.51 14.80
N LEU A 335 -3.85 -3.33 14.55
CA LEU A 335 -4.12 -2.14 15.35
C LEU A 335 -5.52 -1.62 15.02
N VAL A 336 -6.45 -1.74 15.98
CA VAL A 336 -7.86 -1.35 15.80
C VAL A 336 -8.09 0.09 16.21
N ALA A 337 -7.52 0.49 17.35
CA ALA A 337 -7.65 1.85 17.90
C ALA A 337 -6.48 2.18 18.82
N TYR A 338 -6.37 3.44 19.19
CA TYR A 338 -5.51 3.86 20.30
C TYR A 338 -6.18 4.92 21.16
N GLU A 339 -5.74 5.02 22.41
CA GLU A 339 -6.17 6.02 23.37
C GLU A 339 -4.94 6.69 23.99
N LEU A 340 -5.04 7.99 24.25
CA LEU A 340 -3.98 8.77 24.87
C LEU A 340 -4.48 9.30 26.21
N ASP A 341 -3.86 8.84 27.30
CA ASP A 341 -4.10 9.37 28.65
C ASP A 341 -3.13 10.53 28.92
N PHE A 342 -3.66 11.72 29.16
CA PHE A 342 -2.83 12.89 29.42
C PHE A 342 -3.34 13.72 30.62
N VAL A 343 -2.45 14.50 31.22
CA VAL A 343 -2.75 15.45 32.29
C VAL A 343 -2.49 16.85 31.79
N SER A 344 -3.47 17.73 31.98
CA SER A 344 -3.38 19.14 31.69
C SER A 344 -3.67 19.92 32.99
N ARG A 345 -2.73 20.73 33.46
CA ARG A 345 -2.88 21.55 34.68
C ARG A 345 -3.40 20.77 35.92
N GLY A 346 -3.01 19.51 36.05
CA GLY A 346 -3.44 18.64 37.15
C GLY A 346 -4.80 17.95 36.97
N THR A 347 -5.48 18.16 35.84
CA THR A 347 -6.74 17.49 35.53
C THR A 347 -6.48 16.35 34.57
N ARG A 348 -6.90 15.14 34.92
CA ARG A 348 -6.82 13.98 34.03
C ARG A 348 -7.97 14.03 32.99
N VAL A 349 -7.62 14.03 31.73
CA VAL A 349 -8.59 13.91 30.63
C VAL A 349 -8.22 12.69 29.79
N VAL A 350 -9.17 11.84 29.48
CA VAL A 350 -9.03 10.74 28.53
C VAL A 350 -9.60 11.22 27.20
N ALA A 351 -8.76 11.35 26.20
CA ALA A 351 -9.19 11.80 24.87
C ALA A 351 -8.72 10.84 23.79
N GLY A 352 -9.61 10.56 22.86
CA GLY A 352 -9.34 10.00 21.54
C GLY A 352 -9.70 8.54 21.36
N LYS A 353 -10.88 8.27 20.79
CA LYS A 353 -11.18 7.06 20.04
C LYS A 353 -11.00 7.37 18.57
N LEU A 354 -10.18 6.60 17.87
CA LEU A 354 -10.29 6.46 16.43
C LEU A 354 -11.59 5.70 16.11
N ALA A 355 -12.43 6.30 15.29
CA ALA A 355 -13.57 5.64 14.69
C ALA A 355 -13.18 4.88 13.43
#